data_e233e7e08948f1c0deb9905f4a6bba2e
#
_entry.id   e233e7e08948f1c0deb9905f4a6bba2e
#
_cell.length_a   1.000
_cell.length_b   1.000
_cell.length_c   1.000
_cell.angle_alpha   90.00
_cell.angle_beta   90.00
_cell.angle_gamma   90.00
#
_symmetry.space_group_name_H-M   'P 1'
#
loop_
_entity.id
_entity.type
_entity.pdbx_description
1 polymer ?
#
loop_
_entity_poly.entity_id
_entity_poly.type
_entity_poly.pdbx_seq_one_letter_code
_entity_poly.pdbx_strand_id
1 'polypeptide(L)'
;MNEIICVVTLVAYGCPIPAIVAAFERDERTIGEWLQRAGDHAELFHHQQMRPLDLQQVQVDELWLRMQQQVMWVAMAVAVGSRLWLGAVCRPKRDKKLAEQILTCVYNWAKPVALVIAFDGWNVYFDLCLKIFSEPFYSGRKGRPAMKIWEQLTLVQVVKHTRANTWAGIRQVLWGSCTRFQRLIERTQGAGGINTAYIERLNATFRGHLSILVRRSRCPARRMETITQRIFLLGCVYNFCTLHSAFRHATPAMRAGLTDHCWSLGELLWSRPKPFSLPTV
;
A
#
# COMPACT_ATOMS: atom_id res chain seq x y z
N MET A 1 -14.36 -22.08 17.58
CA MET A 1 -13.75 -21.05 16.67
C MET A 1 -14.67 -20.95 15.46
N ASN A 2 -14.99 -19.75 14.98
CA ASN A 2 -15.87 -19.61 13.82
C ASN A 2 -15.11 -20.08 12.56
N GLU A 3 -15.70 -21.01 11.80
CA GLU A 3 -15.11 -21.62 10.61
C GLU A 3 -14.66 -20.57 9.57
N ILE A 4 -15.45 -19.51 9.40
CA ILE A 4 -15.12 -18.39 8.50
C ILE A 4 -13.81 -17.71 8.93
N ILE A 5 -13.61 -17.48 10.23
CA ILE A 5 -12.37 -16.89 10.75
C ILE A 5 -11.18 -17.79 10.43
N CYS A 6 -11.31 -19.10 10.61
CA CYS A 6 -10.25 -20.06 10.29
C CYS A 6 -9.88 -20.02 8.80
N VAL A 7 -10.90 -20.11 7.93
CA VAL A 7 -10.71 -20.08 6.47
C VAL A 7 -10.04 -18.77 6.01
N VAL A 8 -10.54 -17.64 6.49
CA VAL A 8 -9.97 -16.32 6.14
C VAL A 8 -8.54 -16.17 6.67
N THR A 9 -8.27 -16.67 7.88
CA THR A 9 -6.91 -16.70 8.45
C THR A 9 -5.98 -17.50 7.54
N LEU A 10 -6.34 -18.74 7.24
CA LEU A 10 -5.51 -19.62 6.40
C LEU A 10 -5.19 -19.00 5.05
N VAL A 11 -6.17 -18.37 4.37
CA VAL A 11 -5.96 -17.69 3.10
C VAL A 11 -5.06 -16.46 3.26
N ALA A 12 -5.25 -15.66 4.31
CA ALA A 12 -4.42 -14.47 4.57
C ALA A 12 -2.95 -14.84 4.86
N TYR A 13 -2.70 -16.07 5.34
CA TYR A 13 -1.35 -16.61 5.55
C TYR A 13 -0.86 -17.52 4.39
N GLY A 14 -1.53 -17.51 3.25
CA GLY A 14 -1.07 -18.13 2.01
C GLY A 14 -1.45 -19.58 1.82
N CYS A 15 -2.35 -20.13 2.65
CA CYS A 15 -2.84 -21.49 2.45
C CYS A 15 -3.63 -21.59 1.13
N PRO A 16 -3.33 -22.57 0.26
CA PRO A 16 -4.04 -22.76 -1.00
C PRO A 16 -5.53 -23.11 -0.78
N ILE A 17 -6.42 -22.49 -1.55
CA ILE A 17 -7.87 -22.76 -1.47
C ILE A 17 -8.20 -24.25 -1.59
N PRO A 18 -7.59 -25.05 -2.51
CA PRO A 18 -7.87 -26.48 -2.57
C PRO A 18 -7.56 -27.24 -1.28
N ALA A 19 -6.51 -26.82 -0.54
CA ALA A 19 -6.20 -27.45 0.76
C ALA A 19 -7.26 -27.10 1.82
N ILE A 20 -7.80 -25.89 1.78
CA ILE A 20 -8.87 -25.45 2.66
C ILE A 20 -10.18 -26.19 2.35
N VAL A 21 -10.52 -26.32 1.05
CA VAL A 21 -11.66 -27.13 0.58
C VAL A 21 -11.58 -28.54 1.13
N ALA A 22 -10.42 -29.20 1.00
CA ALA A 22 -10.22 -30.56 1.49
C ALA A 22 -10.28 -30.67 3.02
N ALA A 23 -9.70 -29.68 3.73
CA ALA A 23 -9.64 -29.71 5.21
C ALA A 23 -10.98 -29.41 5.89
N PHE A 24 -11.81 -28.56 5.29
CA PHE A 24 -13.10 -28.12 5.86
C PHE A 24 -14.30 -28.81 5.20
N GLU A 25 -14.08 -29.65 4.18
CA GLU A 25 -15.13 -30.34 3.42
C GLU A 25 -16.22 -29.37 2.92
N ARG A 26 -15.78 -28.16 2.49
CA ARG A 26 -16.66 -27.10 1.97
C ARG A 26 -16.49 -26.93 0.49
N ASP A 27 -17.58 -26.60 -0.17
CA ASP A 27 -17.55 -26.23 -1.60
C ASP A 27 -16.67 -25.00 -1.83
N GLU A 28 -15.87 -25.02 -2.89
CA GLU A 28 -14.96 -23.92 -3.28
C GLU A 28 -15.71 -22.60 -3.47
N ARG A 29 -16.95 -22.66 -3.95
CA ARG A 29 -17.81 -21.48 -4.14
C ARG A 29 -18.15 -20.84 -2.80
N THR A 30 -18.52 -21.63 -1.79
CA THR A 30 -18.81 -21.15 -0.44
C THR A 30 -17.61 -20.44 0.17
N ILE A 31 -16.43 -21.06 0.06
CA ILE A 31 -15.17 -20.43 0.50
C ILE A 31 -14.93 -19.13 -0.28
N GLY A 32 -15.15 -19.15 -1.60
CA GLY A 32 -15.03 -17.96 -2.46
C GLY A 32 -15.92 -16.80 -2.02
N GLU A 33 -17.19 -17.07 -1.69
CA GLU A 33 -18.15 -16.09 -1.19
C GLU A 33 -17.74 -15.49 0.17
N TRP A 34 -17.26 -16.32 1.11
CA TRP A 34 -16.74 -15.82 2.39
C TRP A 34 -15.56 -14.88 2.21
N LEU A 35 -14.65 -15.25 1.33
CA LEU A 35 -13.46 -14.47 1.06
C LEU A 35 -13.76 -13.18 0.27
N GLN A 36 -14.78 -13.19 -0.57
CA GLN A 36 -15.28 -11.98 -1.22
C GLN A 36 -15.84 -11.00 -0.19
N ARG A 37 -16.77 -11.45 0.66
CA ARG A 37 -17.35 -10.64 1.73
C ARG A 37 -16.28 -10.11 2.70
N ALA A 38 -15.32 -10.96 3.07
CA ALA A 38 -14.20 -10.54 3.92
C ALA A 38 -13.32 -9.47 3.25
N GLY A 39 -13.10 -9.57 1.94
CA GLY A 39 -12.35 -8.59 1.16
C GLY A 39 -13.06 -7.25 1.05
N ASP A 40 -14.35 -7.26 0.72
CA ASP A 40 -15.19 -6.05 0.64
C ASP A 40 -15.25 -5.35 2.01
N HIS A 41 -15.43 -6.13 3.08
CA HIS A 41 -15.40 -5.62 4.44
C HIS A 41 -14.04 -5.02 4.82
N ALA A 42 -12.94 -5.69 4.45
CA ALA A 42 -11.59 -5.21 4.73
C ALA A 42 -11.28 -3.89 4.01
N GLU A 43 -11.78 -3.68 2.79
CA GLU A 43 -11.65 -2.42 2.07
C GLU A 43 -12.38 -1.28 2.81
N LEU A 44 -13.62 -1.50 3.21
CA LEU A 44 -14.39 -0.52 4.01
C LEU A 44 -13.72 -0.25 5.36
N PHE A 45 -13.25 -1.29 6.05
CA PHE A 45 -12.53 -1.18 7.31
C PHE A 45 -11.25 -0.35 7.15
N HIS A 46 -10.45 -0.64 6.10
CA HIS A 46 -9.23 0.12 5.80
C HIS A 46 -9.55 1.62 5.67
N HIS A 47 -10.49 1.97 4.81
CA HIS A 47 -10.85 3.36 4.58
C HIS A 47 -11.38 4.07 5.83
N GLN A 48 -12.07 3.36 6.73
CA GLN A 48 -12.55 3.91 7.98
C GLN A 48 -11.45 4.13 9.02
N GLN A 49 -10.49 3.20 9.10
CA GLN A 49 -9.41 3.28 10.08
C GLN A 49 -8.32 4.28 9.67
N MET A 50 -8.15 4.48 8.38
CA MET A 50 -7.15 5.40 7.88
C MET A 50 -7.59 6.86 8.10
N ARG A 51 -6.62 7.68 8.50
CA ARG A 51 -6.77 9.12 8.74
C ARG A 51 -5.47 9.82 8.34
N PRO A 52 -5.46 11.16 8.18
CA PRO A 52 -4.22 11.90 7.91
C PRO A 52 -3.17 11.70 9.03
N LEU A 53 -1.99 11.21 8.65
CA LEU A 53 -0.87 10.84 9.51
C LEU A 53 0.40 11.61 9.13
N ASP A 54 1.31 11.78 10.08
CA ASP A 54 2.70 12.16 9.78
C ASP A 54 3.44 10.93 9.24
N LEU A 55 3.39 10.78 7.92
CA LEU A 55 3.99 9.61 7.24
C LEU A 55 5.51 9.67 7.15
N GLN A 56 6.11 10.85 7.23
CA GLN A 56 7.55 11.15 7.15
C GLN A 56 8.22 10.67 5.86
N GLN A 57 8.14 9.40 5.55
CA GLN A 57 8.68 8.80 4.33
C GLN A 57 7.71 7.76 3.78
N VAL A 58 7.42 7.87 2.50
CA VAL A 58 6.59 6.93 1.74
C VAL A 58 7.40 6.36 0.58
N GLN A 59 7.26 5.07 0.33
CA GLN A 59 7.72 4.42 -0.88
C GLN A 59 6.54 3.91 -1.68
N VAL A 60 6.61 4.10 -3.00
CA VAL A 60 5.59 3.66 -3.97
C VAL A 60 6.26 2.79 -5.02
N ASP A 61 5.62 1.70 -5.39
CA ASP A 61 6.10 0.79 -6.44
C ASP A 61 4.93 0.04 -7.08
N GLU A 62 5.14 -0.48 -8.29
CA GLU A 62 4.16 -1.30 -8.99
C GLU A 62 4.67 -2.73 -9.15
N LEU A 63 3.73 -3.62 -9.01
CA LEU A 63 3.89 -5.01 -9.41
C LEU A 63 2.89 -5.36 -10.52
N TRP A 64 3.27 -6.30 -11.37
CA TRP A 64 2.36 -6.86 -12.35
C TRP A 64 2.09 -8.33 -12.05
N LEU A 65 0.90 -8.76 -12.42
CA LEU A 65 0.47 -10.14 -12.34
C LEU A 65 -0.23 -10.55 -13.64
N ARG A 66 -0.31 -11.84 -13.87
CA ARG A 66 -1.02 -12.39 -15.01
C ARG A 66 -2.43 -12.79 -14.57
N MET A 67 -3.43 -12.24 -15.22
CA MET A 67 -4.78 -12.79 -15.26
C MET A 67 -4.89 -13.79 -16.41
N GLN A 68 -6.02 -14.47 -16.59
CA GLN A 68 -6.15 -15.51 -17.62
C GLN A 68 -5.74 -15.04 -19.03
N GLN A 69 -6.16 -13.84 -19.44
CA GLN A 69 -5.96 -13.32 -20.80
C GLN A 69 -5.26 -11.96 -20.86
N GLN A 70 -4.93 -11.37 -19.71
CA GLN A 70 -4.36 -10.02 -19.65
C GLN A 70 -3.39 -9.85 -18.50
N VAL A 71 -2.55 -8.84 -18.62
CA VAL A 71 -1.69 -8.38 -17.53
C VAL A 71 -2.48 -7.37 -16.69
N MET A 72 -2.33 -7.46 -15.37
CA MET A 72 -2.86 -6.50 -14.42
C MET A 72 -1.70 -5.86 -13.67
N TRP A 73 -1.81 -4.57 -13.43
CA TRP A 73 -0.86 -3.80 -12.64
C TRP A 73 -1.46 -3.42 -11.29
N VAL A 74 -0.67 -3.54 -10.26
CA VAL A 74 -1.03 -3.16 -8.89
C VAL A 74 0.02 -2.19 -8.39
N ALA A 75 -0.37 -0.95 -8.14
CA ALA A 75 0.46 0.02 -7.44
C ALA A 75 0.18 -0.06 -5.94
N MET A 76 1.24 -0.05 -5.13
CA MET A 76 1.14 -0.06 -3.67
C MET A 76 2.01 1.02 -3.05
N ALA A 77 1.64 1.45 -1.85
CA ALA A 77 2.39 2.43 -1.07
C ALA A 77 2.60 1.96 0.37
N VAL A 78 3.75 2.30 0.95
CA VAL A 78 4.11 2.00 2.34
C VAL A 78 4.72 3.21 3.04
N ALA A 79 4.28 3.49 4.26
CA ALA A 79 4.94 4.42 5.17
C ALA A 79 6.14 3.73 5.82
N VAL A 80 7.35 4.22 5.55
CA VAL A 80 8.60 3.51 5.91
C VAL A 80 8.80 3.43 7.41
N GLY A 81 8.55 4.49 8.17
CA GLY A 81 8.79 4.52 9.62
C GLY A 81 7.93 3.54 10.41
N SER A 82 6.66 3.40 10.03
CA SER A 82 5.69 2.50 10.66
C SER A 82 5.52 1.16 9.96
N ARG A 83 6.07 0.97 8.76
CA ARG A 83 5.80 -0.18 7.87
C ARG A 83 4.33 -0.28 7.45
N LEU A 84 3.53 0.76 7.69
CA LEU A 84 2.11 0.75 7.39
C LEU A 84 1.87 0.67 5.88
N TRP A 85 1.16 -0.35 5.44
CA TRP A 85 0.62 -0.40 4.08
C TRP A 85 -0.49 0.65 3.95
N LEU A 86 -0.35 1.57 3.00
CA LEU A 86 -1.24 2.72 2.83
C LEU A 86 -2.41 2.44 1.90
N GLY A 87 -2.28 1.42 1.05
CA GLY A 87 -3.31 1.05 0.10
C GLY A 87 -2.73 0.47 -1.20
N ALA A 88 -3.63 0.06 -2.08
CA ALA A 88 -3.31 -0.44 -3.40
C ALA A 88 -4.32 0.02 -4.45
N VAL A 89 -3.88 0.07 -5.70
CA VAL A 89 -4.71 0.36 -6.87
C VAL A 89 -4.44 -0.70 -7.94
N CYS A 90 -5.51 -1.31 -8.45
CA CYS A 90 -5.44 -2.32 -9.50
C CYS A 90 -5.92 -1.75 -10.83
N ARG A 91 -5.14 -1.91 -11.92
CA ARG A 91 -5.51 -1.46 -13.27
C ARG A 91 -4.95 -2.38 -14.35
N PRO A 92 -5.62 -2.49 -15.51
CA PRO A 92 -5.13 -3.30 -16.63
C PRO A 92 -3.90 -2.69 -17.32
N LYS A 93 -3.59 -1.41 -17.11
CA LYS A 93 -2.47 -0.71 -17.73
C LYS A 93 -1.59 0.00 -16.70
N ARG A 94 -0.27 -0.03 -16.91
CA ARG A 94 0.68 0.85 -16.20
C ARG A 94 0.63 2.22 -16.87
N ASP A 95 -0.35 3.01 -16.51
CA ASP A 95 -0.62 4.32 -17.08
C ASP A 95 -0.59 5.43 -16.01
N LYS A 96 -0.67 6.67 -16.49
CA LYS A 96 -0.70 7.85 -15.62
C LYS A 96 -1.81 7.77 -14.56
N LYS A 97 -2.97 7.16 -14.89
CA LYS A 97 -4.09 7.02 -13.96
C LYS A 97 -3.77 6.07 -12.81
N LEU A 98 -2.99 5.00 -13.04
CA LEU A 98 -2.53 4.11 -11.97
C LEU A 98 -1.68 4.89 -10.96
N ALA A 99 -0.70 5.65 -11.44
CA ALA A 99 0.16 6.47 -10.60
C ALA A 99 -0.62 7.60 -9.89
N GLU A 100 -1.55 8.27 -10.59
CA GLU A 100 -2.39 9.32 -10.02
C GLU A 100 -3.26 8.78 -8.87
N GLN A 101 -3.89 7.63 -9.04
CA GLN A 101 -4.76 7.03 -8.02
C GLN A 101 -3.98 6.60 -6.77
N ILE A 102 -2.81 5.97 -6.92
CA ILE A 102 -2.02 5.59 -5.74
C ILE A 102 -1.44 6.80 -5.02
N LEU A 103 -1.01 7.84 -5.73
CA LEU A 103 -0.54 9.08 -5.12
C LEU A 103 -1.68 9.84 -4.42
N THR A 104 -2.89 9.85 -4.99
CA THR A 104 -4.08 10.41 -4.35
C THR A 104 -4.42 9.65 -3.06
N CYS A 105 -4.28 8.33 -3.06
CA CYS A 105 -4.40 7.53 -1.85
C CYS A 105 -3.39 7.98 -0.78
N VAL A 106 -2.12 8.15 -1.14
CA VAL A 106 -1.08 8.65 -0.22
C VAL A 106 -1.41 10.07 0.27
N TYR A 107 -1.85 10.97 -0.60
CA TYR A 107 -2.23 12.34 -0.25
C TYR A 107 -3.35 12.37 0.80
N ASN A 108 -4.39 11.56 0.63
CA ASN A 108 -5.52 11.50 1.56
C ASN A 108 -5.11 11.03 2.97
N TRP A 109 -4.04 10.23 3.07
CA TRP A 109 -3.52 9.72 4.35
C TRP A 109 -2.32 10.50 4.91
N ALA A 110 -1.83 11.50 4.17
CA ALA A 110 -0.69 12.30 4.59
C ALA A 110 -1.14 13.64 5.20
N LYS A 111 -0.52 14.04 6.30
CA LYS A 111 -0.57 15.44 6.76
C LYS A 111 0.38 16.29 5.92
N PRO A 112 0.09 17.59 5.72
CA PRO A 112 0.96 18.51 4.98
C PRO A 112 2.16 18.97 5.85
N VAL A 113 2.91 17.99 6.35
CA VAL A 113 4.15 18.16 7.11
C VAL A 113 5.33 17.63 6.31
N ALA A 114 6.52 17.56 6.92
CA ALA A 114 7.72 17.05 6.25
C ALA A 114 7.52 15.62 5.72
N LEU A 115 7.52 15.46 4.39
CA LEU A 115 7.25 14.21 3.70
C LEU A 115 8.27 13.96 2.61
N VAL A 116 8.88 12.78 2.63
CA VAL A 116 9.69 12.24 1.53
C VAL A 116 8.87 11.20 0.78
N ILE A 117 8.74 11.34 -0.53
CA ILE A 117 8.17 10.31 -1.40
C ILE A 117 9.28 9.76 -2.29
N ALA A 118 9.51 8.46 -2.18
CA ALA A 118 10.49 7.75 -2.99
C ALA A 118 9.81 6.79 -3.96
N PHE A 119 10.26 6.81 -5.21
CA PHE A 119 9.74 5.99 -6.29
C PHE A 119 10.88 5.53 -7.21
N ASP A 120 10.57 4.59 -8.09
CA ASP A 120 11.49 4.07 -9.09
C ASP A 120 11.76 5.09 -10.23
N GLY A 121 12.44 4.64 -11.30
CA GLY A 121 12.77 5.46 -12.46
C GLY A 121 11.58 5.92 -13.33
N TRP A 122 10.34 5.69 -12.94
CA TRP A 122 9.18 6.10 -13.74
C TRP A 122 8.85 7.58 -13.56
N ASN A 123 9.23 8.42 -14.50
CA ASN A 123 9.15 9.89 -14.43
C ASN A 123 7.73 10.45 -14.20
N VAL A 124 6.69 9.66 -14.52
CA VAL A 124 5.28 10.06 -14.33
C VAL A 124 4.98 10.43 -12.87
N TYR A 125 5.66 9.79 -11.90
CA TYR A 125 5.48 10.09 -10.49
C TYR A 125 5.88 11.50 -10.11
N PHE A 126 6.95 12.02 -10.70
CA PHE A 126 7.45 13.36 -10.37
C PHE A 126 6.40 14.44 -10.63
N ASP A 127 5.89 14.51 -11.86
CA ASP A 127 4.90 15.53 -12.27
C ASP A 127 3.60 15.40 -11.49
N LEU A 128 3.17 14.16 -11.24
CA LEU A 128 1.96 13.89 -10.48
C LEU A 128 2.10 14.27 -9.00
N CYS A 129 3.26 14.02 -8.39
CA CYS A 129 3.51 14.44 -7.02
C CYS A 129 3.41 15.96 -6.87
N LEU A 130 4.03 16.73 -7.77
CA LEU A 130 3.94 18.19 -7.73
C LEU A 130 2.51 18.70 -7.91
N LYS A 131 1.71 18.02 -8.75
CA LYS A 131 0.30 18.36 -8.96
C LYS A 131 -0.58 18.00 -7.75
N ILE A 132 -0.44 16.80 -7.19
CA ILE A 132 -1.33 16.25 -6.17
C ILE A 132 -1.00 16.83 -4.79
N PHE A 133 0.29 16.93 -4.43
CA PHE A 133 0.74 17.47 -3.16
C PHE A 133 0.85 18.99 -3.19
N SER A 134 -0.24 19.65 -3.59
CA SER A 134 -0.37 21.09 -3.65
C SER A 134 -1.73 21.53 -3.10
N GLU A 135 -1.78 22.74 -2.59
CA GLU A 135 -2.97 23.35 -1.99
C GLU A 135 -3.29 24.70 -2.64
N PRO A 136 -4.57 25.10 -2.70
CA PRO A 136 -4.96 26.40 -3.20
C PRO A 136 -4.34 27.53 -2.36
N PHE A 137 -3.62 28.44 -2.99
CA PHE A 137 -3.07 29.64 -2.37
C PHE A 137 -3.85 30.87 -2.82
N TYR A 138 -4.49 31.54 -1.90
CA TYR A 138 -5.28 32.74 -2.15
C TYR A 138 -4.42 33.98 -1.97
N SER A 139 -4.04 34.63 -3.06
CA SER A 139 -3.22 35.87 -3.06
C SER A 139 -4.02 37.15 -2.81
N GLY A 140 -5.34 37.07 -2.53
CA GLY A 140 -6.23 38.21 -2.41
C GLY A 140 -6.65 38.83 -3.76
N ARG A 141 -6.13 38.36 -4.89
CA ARG A 141 -6.51 38.80 -6.23
C ARG A 141 -7.75 38.06 -6.73
N LYS A 142 -8.60 38.73 -7.50
CA LYS A 142 -9.74 38.09 -8.17
C LYS A 142 -9.23 37.05 -9.19
N GLY A 143 -9.82 35.87 -9.22
CA GLY A 143 -9.50 34.78 -10.16
C GLY A 143 -9.30 33.44 -9.46
N ARG A 144 -8.90 32.41 -10.24
CA ARG A 144 -8.61 31.08 -9.72
C ARG A 144 -7.38 31.16 -8.80
N PRO A 145 -7.42 30.53 -7.59
CA PRO A 145 -6.26 30.49 -6.71
C PRO A 145 -5.08 29.77 -7.39
N ALA A 146 -3.88 30.25 -7.14
CA ALA A 146 -2.67 29.55 -7.53
C ALA A 146 -2.50 28.29 -6.69
N MET A 147 -1.93 27.23 -7.28
CA MET A 147 -1.58 26.03 -6.51
C MET A 147 -0.19 26.19 -5.92
N LYS A 148 -0.05 26.02 -4.62
CA LYS A 148 1.23 26.02 -3.90
C LYS A 148 1.56 24.59 -3.48
N ILE A 149 2.70 24.08 -3.95
CA ILE A 149 3.21 22.76 -3.55
C ILE A 149 3.49 22.76 -2.05
N TRP A 150 3.25 21.64 -1.38
CA TRP A 150 3.57 21.49 0.04
C TRP A 150 5.03 21.86 0.30
N GLU A 151 5.25 22.84 1.15
CA GLU A 151 6.56 23.45 1.40
C GLU A 151 7.60 22.43 1.89
N GLN A 152 7.15 21.43 2.60
CA GLN A 152 8.00 20.40 3.19
C GLN A 152 8.01 19.08 2.41
N LEU A 153 7.52 19.07 1.18
CA LEU A 153 7.62 17.93 0.28
C LEU A 153 9.06 17.75 -0.22
N THR A 154 9.51 16.51 -0.27
CA THR A 154 10.77 16.10 -0.89
C THR A 154 10.52 14.88 -1.77
N LEU A 155 10.92 14.94 -3.03
CA LEU A 155 10.75 13.87 -4.00
C LEU A 155 12.10 13.26 -4.35
N VAL A 156 12.18 11.93 -4.28
CA VAL A 156 13.41 11.20 -4.55
C VAL A 156 13.17 10.06 -5.51
N GLN A 157 13.98 10.02 -6.54
CA GLN A 157 14.02 8.93 -7.50
C GLN A 157 15.17 7.98 -7.18
N VAL A 158 14.88 6.68 -7.21
CA VAL A 158 15.87 5.61 -7.03
C VAL A 158 15.94 4.79 -8.31
N VAL A 159 16.96 5.04 -9.12
CA VAL A 159 17.20 4.30 -10.37
C VAL A 159 18.26 3.24 -10.14
N LYS A 160 17.93 2.00 -10.39
CA LYS A 160 18.85 0.86 -10.29
C LYS A 160 19.48 0.58 -11.65
N HIS A 161 20.80 0.73 -11.75
CA HIS A 161 21.55 0.33 -12.93
C HIS A 161 22.33 -0.94 -12.65
N THR A 162 22.19 -1.95 -13.50
CA THR A 162 23.01 -3.16 -13.46
C THR A 162 24.13 -2.98 -14.48
N ARG A 163 25.36 -2.75 -14.04
CA ARG A 163 26.55 -2.83 -14.87
C ARG A 163 27.39 -4.03 -14.41
N ALA A 164 27.64 -4.98 -15.30
CA ALA A 164 28.58 -6.09 -15.13
C ALA A 164 28.55 -6.72 -13.72
N ASN A 165 27.40 -7.24 -13.29
CA ASN A 165 27.15 -7.85 -11.98
C ASN A 165 27.37 -6.95 -10.73
N THR A 166 27.62 -5.67 -10.90
CA THR A 166 27.70 -4.73 -9.78
C THR A 166 26.47 -3.84 -9.73
N TRP A 167 25.83 -3.77 -8.57
CA TRP A 167 24.68 -2.92 -8.32
C TRP A 167 25.15 -1.47 -8.12
N ALA A 168 24.86 -0.60 -9.05
CA ALA A 168 24.98 0.84 -8.89
C ALA A 168 23.58 1.45 -8.90
N GLY A 169 23.12 1.98 -7.76
CA GLY A 169 21.87 2.74 -7.66
C GLY A 169 22.16 4.23 -7.73
N ILE A 170 21.63 4.93 -8.73
CA ILE A 170 21.58 6.38 -8.72
C ILE A 170 20.41 6.80 -7.85
N ARG A 171 20.68 7.64 -6.85
CA ARG A 171 19.71 8.22 -5.94
C ARG A 171 19.73 9.71 -6.15
N GLN A 172 18.62 10.27 -6.56
CA GLN A 172 18.55 11.69 -6.89
C GLN A 172 17.37 12.34 -6.18
N VAL A 173 17.66 13.40 -5.42
CA VAL A 173 16.62 14.31 -4.92
C VAL A 173 16.20 15.17 -6.11
N LEU A 174 14.97 15.00 -6.56
CA LEU A 174 14.41 15.74 -7.69
C LEU A 174 13.76 17.06 -7.25
N TRP A 175 13.25 17.11 -6.01
CA TRP A 175 12.57 18.26 -5.45
C TRP A 175 12.74 18.31 -3.94
N GLY A 176 12.86 19.52 -3.37
CA GLY A 176 12.91 19.75 -1.94
C GLY A 176 14.33 19.91 -1.39
N SER A 177 14.46 19.86 -0.07
CA SER A 177 15.71 20.13 0.65
C SER A 177 16.50 18.85 0.96
N CYS A 178 17.76 18.78 0.53
CA CYS A 178 18.67 17.67 0.84
C CYS A 178 18.89 17.51 2.36
N THR A 179 18.97 18.60 3.11
CA THR A 179 19.15 18.55 4.57
C THR A 179 17.92 17.96 5.27
N ARG A 180 16.72 18.36 4.84
CA ARG A 180 15.46 17.80 5.35
C ARG A 180 15.35 16.33 4.99
N PHE A 181 15.69 15.99 3.78
CA PHE A 181 15.74 14.61 3.29
C PHE A 181 16.60 13.74 4.20
N GLN A 182 17.86 14.13 4.48
CA GLN A 182 18.77 13.36 5.33
C GLN A 182 18.20 13.11 6.72
N ARG A 183 17.67 14.16 7.38
CA ARG A 183 17.05 14.04 8.73
C ARG A 183 15.87 13.05 8.74
N LEU A 184 15.02 13.09 7.70
CA LEU A 184 13.88 12.16 7.62
C LEU A 184 14.33 10.72 7.37
N ILE A 185 15.34 10.50 6.55
CA ILE A 185 15.90 9.16 6.31
C ILE A 185 16.52 8.59 7.60
N GLU A 186 17.32 9.37 8.30
CA GLU A 186 17.89 8.95 9.59
C GLU A 186 16.81 8.57 10.60
N ARG A 187 15.75 9.36 10.69
CA ARG A 187 14.62 9.12 11.60
C ARG A 187 13.80 7.88 11.24
N THR A 188 13.61 7.57 9.97
CA THR A 188 12.73 6.49 9.50
C THR A 188 13.45 5.18 9.24
N GLN A 189 14.73 5.22 8.89
CA GLN A 189 15.54 4.07 8.51
C GLN A 189 16.78 3.84 9.41
N GLY A 190 17.13 4.82 10.23
CA GLY A 190 18.40 4.82 10.96
C GLY A 190 19.57 5.20 10.05
N ALA A 191 20.63 4.41 10.05
CA ALA A 191 21.78 4.64 9.17
C ALA A 191 21.51 4.18 7.74
N GLY A 192 22.08 4.85 6.77
CA GLY A 192 22.02 4.47 5.35
C GLY A 192 21.33 5.49 4.45
N GLY A 193 21.43 5.28 3.15
CA GLY A 193 20.78 6.12 2.16
C GLY A 193 19.39 5.59 1.77
N ILE A 194 18.61 6.44 1.14
CA ILE A 194 17.30 6.05 0.62
C ILE A 194 17.41 4.86 -0.33
N ASN A 195 16.43 4.00 -0.26
CA ASN A 195 16.28 2.85 -1.12
C ASN A 195 14.78 2.55 -1.31
N THR A 196 14.45 1.61 -2.15
CA THR A 196 13.09 1.09 -2.38
C THR A 196 12.87 -0.26 -1.69
N ALA A 197 13.76 -0.64 -0.77
CA ALA A 197 13.75 -1.98 -0.17
C ALA A 197 12.51 -2.27 0.68
N TYR A 198 11.89 -1.25 1.25
CA TYR A 198 10.71 -1.44 2.11
C TYR A 198 9.47 -1.80 1.29
N ILE A 199 9.23 -1.08 0.19
CA ILE A 199 8.12 -1.42 -0.71
C ILE A 199 8.39 -2.74 -1.45
N GLU A 200 9.64 -3.02 -1.83
CA GLU A 200 10.02 -4.30 -2.44
C GLU A 200 9.78 -5.47 -1.48
N ARG A 201 10.13 -5.31 -0.20
CA ARG A 201 9.87 -6.32 0.84
C ARG A 201 8.36 -6.50 1.06
N LEU A 202 7.60 -5.41 1.09
CA LEU A 202 6.14 -5.47 1.19
C LEU A 202 5.55 -6.22 -0.01
N ASN A 203 5.97 -5.89 -1.23
CA ASN A 203 5.58 -6.57 -2.46
C ASN A 203 5.91 -8.08 -2.40
N ALA A 204 7.08 -8.44 -1.86
CA ALA A 204 7.47 -9.84 -1.67
C ALA A 204 6.58 -10.54 -0.62
N THR A 205 6.26 -9.88 0.49
CA THR A 205 5.34 -10.40 1.52
C THR A 205 3.96 -10.68 0.91
N PHE A 206 3.40 -9.71 0.17
CA PHE A 206 2.10 -9.89 -0.48
C PHE A 206 2.11 -11.02 -1.51
N ARG A 207 3.18 -11.16 -2.30
CA ARG A 207 3.34 -12.30 -3.23
C ARG A 207 3.48 -13.65 -2.51
N GLY A 208 4.12 -13.67 -1.36
CA GLY A 208 4.28 -14.89 -0.55
C GLY A 208 2.95 -15.40 0.03
N HIS A 209 2.05 -14.47 0.39
CA HIS A 209 0.75 -14.79 0.97
C HIS A 209 -0.38 -14.93 -0.07
N LEU A 210 -0.29 -14.24 -1.20
CA LEU A 210 -1.31 -14.27 -2.24
C LEU A 210 -0.77 -14.90 -3.53
N SER A 211 -1.06 -16.17 -3.75
CA SER A 211 -0.64 -16.89 -4.95
C SER A 211 -1.08 -16.23 -6.26
N ILE A 212 -2.19 -15.46 -6.22
CA ILE A 212 -2.67 -14.68 -7.37
C ILE A 212 -1.73 -13.54 -7.78
N LEU A 213 -0.84 -13.06 -6.88
CA LEU A 213 0.15 -12.02 -7.17
C LEU A 213 1.46 -12.57 -7.72
N VAL A 214 1.62 -13.89 -7.77
CA VAL A 214 2.81 -14.54 -8.33
C VAL A 214 2.77 -14.42 -9.85
N ARG A 215 3.89 -13.98 -10.46
CA ARG A 215 3.98 -13.74 -11.91
C ARG A 215 3.60 -14.95 -12.78
N ARG A 216 3.87 -16.17 -12.30
CA ARG A 216 3.56 -17.45 -12.97
C ARG A 216 2.66 -18.30 -12.08
N SER A 217 1.56 -17.71 -11.60
CA SER A 217 0.58 -18.44 -10.79
C SER A 217 -0.07 -19.55 -11.63
N ARG A 218 -0.21 -20.74 -11.02
CA ARG A 218 -1.00 -21.83 -11.59
C ARG A 218 -2.52 -21.58 -11.46
N CYS A 219 -2.92 -20.70 -10.54
CA CYS A 219 -4.30 -20.31 -10.32
C CYS A 219 -4.44 -18.79 -10.48
N PRO A 220 -4.39 -18.25 -11.71
CA PRO A 220 -4.51 -16.83 -11.95
C PRO A 220 -5.93 -16.34 -11.61
N ALA A 221 -6.02 -15.14 -11.08
CA ALA A 221 -7.31 -14.50 -10.84
C ALA A 221 -8.08 -14.31 -12.17
N ARG A 222 -9.39 -14.47 -12.10
CA ARG A 222 -10.29 -14.30 -13.25
C ARG A 222 -10.89 -12.89 -13.31
N ARG A 223 -11.02 -12.21 -12.16
CA ARG A 223 -11.66 -10.89 -12.02
C ARG A 223 -10.74 -9.94 -11.26
N MET A 224 -10.76 -8.67 -11.63
CA MET A 224 -9.99 -7.63 -10.97
C MET A 224 -10.46 -7.42 -9.52
N GLU A 225 -11.76 -7.48 -9.29
CA GLU A 225 -12.39 -7.34 -7.97
C GLU A 225 -11.81 -8.36 -6.99
N THR A 226 -11.62 -9.62 -7.43
CA THR A 226 -11.01 -10.67 -6.60
C THR A 226 -9.59 -10.30 -6.17
N ILE A 227 -8.81 -9.66 -7.06
CA ILE A 227 -7.45 -9.20 -6.74
C ILE A 227 -7.52 -8.10 -5.68
N THR A 228 -8.37 -7.08 -5.89
CA THR A 228 -8.56 -5.96 -4.96
C THR A 228 -8.97 -6.47 -3.59
N GLN A 229 -10.02 -7.30 -3.52
CA GLN A 229 -10.53 -7.89 -2.28
C GLN A 229 -9.44 -8.65 -1.50
N ARG A 230 -8.63 -9.47 -2.18
CA ARG A 230 -7.54 -10.21 -1.53
C ARG A 230 -6.43 -9.29 -1.03
N ILE A 231 -6.09 -8.27 -1.79
CA ILE A 231 -5.07 -7.29 -1.40
C ILE A 231 -5.53 -6.50 -0.18
N PHE A 232 -6.78 -6.01 -0.14
CA PHE A 232 -7.30 -5.28 1.01
C PHE A 232 -7.43 -6.16 2.25
N LEU A 233 -7.89 -7.41 2.09
CA LEU A 233 -7.93 -8.37 3.18
C LEU A 233 -6.53 -8.59 3.78
N LEU A 234 -5.55 -8.92 2.94
CA LEU A 234 -4.18 -9.12 3.41
C LEU A 234 -3.58 -7.83 3.98
N GLY A 235 -3.83 -6.68 3.36
CA GLY A 235 -3.36 -5.38 3.83
C GLY A 235 -3.87 -5.04 5.23
N CYS A 236 -5.14 -5.32 5.50
CA CYS A 236 -5.73 -5.15 6.84
C CYS A 236 -5.14 -6.14 7.85
N VAL A 237 -4.99 -7.41 7.49
CA VAL A 237 -4.35 -8.42 8.34
C VAL A 237 -2.90 -8.02 8.64
N TYR A 238 -2.14 -7.60 7.63
CA TYR A 238 -0.76 -7.13 7.78
C TYR A 238 -0.67 -5.91 8.71
N ASN A 239 -1.54 -4.91 8.51
CA ASN A 239 -1.51 -3.67 9.29
C ASN A 239 -1.97 -3.85 10.74
N PHE A 240 -3.04 -4.61 10.98
CA PHE A 240 -3.74 -4.62 12.26
C PHE A 240 -3.57 -5.92 13.05
N CYS A 241 -3.42 -7.07 12.37
CA CYS A 241 -3.43 -8.38 13.02
C CYS A 241 -2.04 -9.05 13.08
N THR A 242 -1.03 -8.50 12.40
CA THR A 242 0.30 -9.15 12.32
C THR A 242 1.35 -8.31 13.04
N LEU A 243 1.99 -8.89 14.05
CA LEU A 243 3.15 -8.27 14.71
C LEU A 243 4.31 -8.21 13.72
N HIS A 244 4.89 -7.03 13.53
CA HIS A 244 5.97 -6.85 12.58
C HIS A 244 7.34 -7.09 13.24
N SER A 245 8.21 -7.87 12.59
CA SER A 245 9.53 -8.26 13.13
C SER A 245 10.45 -7.09 13.51
N ALA A 246 10.29 -5.93 12.85
CA ALA A 246 11.04 -4.71 13.21
C ALA A 246 10.51 -4.03 14.49
N PHE A 247 9.35 -4.40 14.99
CA PHE A 247 8.72 -3.81 16.17
C PHE A 247 8.39 -4.94 17.15
N ARG A 248 9.15 -5.10 18.21
CA ARG A 248 9.11 -6.27 19.12
C ARG A 248 7.72 -6.83 19.42
N HIS A 249 6.71 -5.94 19.65
CA HIS A 249 5.34 -6.34 20.02
C HIS A 249 4.29 -5.40 19.41
N ALA A 250 4.54 -4.85 18.25
CA ALA A 250 3.62 -3.91 17.63
C ALA A 250 3.31 -4.28 16.17
N THR A 251 2.08 -4.00 15.77
CA THR A 251 1.65 -4.04 14.38
C THR A 251 2.01 -2.71 13.68
N PRO A 252 2.05 -2.67 12.33
CA PRO A 252 2.20 -1.41 11.60
C PRO A 252 1.17 -0.35 11.99
N ALA A 253 -0.09 -0.73 12.22
CA ALA A 253 -1.16 0.18 12.64
C ALA A 253 -0.94 0.73 14.05
N MET A 254 -0.48 -0.09 15.01
CA MET A 254 -0.08 0.37 16.34
C MET A 254 1.07 1.37 16.24
N ARG A 255 2.08 1.06 15.43
CA ARG A 255 3.24 1.95 15.24
C ARG A 255 2.87 3.28 14.58
N ALA A 256 1.83 3.29 13.76
CA ALA A 256 1.28 4.49 13.15
C ALA A 256 0.28 5.25 14.05
N GLY A 257 -0.06 4.73 15.21
CA GLY A 257 -1.02 5.33 16.14
C GLY A 257 -2.49 5.23 15.67
N LEU A 258 -2.80 4.23 14.84
CA LEU A 258 -4.17 3.95 14.38
C LEU A 258 -4.94 3.09 15.36
N THR A 259 -4.26 2.28 16.15
CA THR A 259 -4.82 1.41 17.18
C THR A 259 -3.84 1.27 18.33
N ASP A 260 -4.33 0.89 19.51
CA ASP A 260 -3.56 0.66 20.73
C ASP A 260 -3.24 -0.82 20.97
N HIS A 261 -3.85 -1.74 20.22
CA HIS A 261 -3.66 -3.17 20.36
C HIS A 261 -3.51 -3.90 19.02
N CYS A 262 -3.03 -5.13 19.08
CA CYS A 262 -3.03 -6.07 17.97
C CYS A 262 -4.41 -6.71 17.84
N TRP A 263 -5.09 -6.46 16.72
CA TRP A 263 -6.42 -6.99 16.44
C TRP A 263 -6.37 -8.50 16.19
N SER A 264 -7.33 -9.23 16.73
CA SER A 264 -7.63 -10.56 16.23
C SER A 264 -8.33 -10.46 14.86
N LEU A 265 -8.23 -11.49 14.04
CA LEU A 265 -8.98 -11.52 12.78
C LEU A 265 -10.49 -11.52 13.01
N GLY A 266 -10.95 -12.11 14.14
CA GLY A 266 -12.35 -12.05 14.54
C GLY A 266 -12.81 -10.60 14.78
N GLU A 267 -12.06 -9.80 15.50
CA GLU A 267 -12.37 -8.37 15.71
C GLU A 267 -12.42 -7.62 14.39
N LEU A 268 -11.46 -7.85 13.50
CA LEU A 268 -11.44 -7.24 12.17
C LEU A 268 -12.70 -7.58 11.37
N LEU A 269 -13.03 -8.86 11.24
CA LEU A 269 -14.14 -9.33 10.41
C LEU A 269 -15.53 -8.99 10.98
N TRP A 270 -15.65 -8.86 12.30
CA TRP A 270 -16.91 -8.53 12.97
C TRP A 270 -17.02 -7.04 13.37
N SER A 271 -15.99 -6.23 13.05
CA SER A 271 -16.11 -4.78 13.17
C SER A 271 -17.28 -4.29 12.31
N ARG A 272 -17.84 -3.13 12.66
CA ARG A 272 -18.96 -2.53 11.91
C ARG A 272 -18.50 -1.23 11.23
N PRO A 273 -17.80 -1.31 10.11
CA PRO A 273 -17.40 -0.11 9.40
C PRO A 273 -18.65 0.63 8.86
N LYS A 274 -18.68 1.94 9.03
CA LYS A 274 -19.71 2.78 8.42
C LYS A 274 -19.46 2.85 6.91
N PRO A 275 -20.51 2.99 6.07
CA PRO A 275 -20.31 3.26 4.66
C PRO A 275 -19.40 4.48 4.47
N PHE A 276 -18.34 4.33 3.69
CA PHE A 276 -17.39 5.39 3.40
C PHE A 276 -17.71 5.99 2.03
N SER A 277 -17.99 7.29 1.98
CA SER A 277 -18.03 8.03 0.74
C SER A 277 -16.65 8.65 0.51
N LEU A 278 -15.97 8.25 -0.58
CA LEU A 278 -14.76 8.93 -1.01
C LEU A 278 -15.07 10.42 -1.18
N PRO A 279 -14.23 11.33 -0.66
CA PRO A 279 -14.38 12.74 -1.00
C PRO A 279 -14.23 12.85 -2.52
N THR A 280 -15.27 13.35 -3.17
CA THR A 280 -15.25 13.73 -4.59
C THR A 280 -14.21 14.83 -4.75
N VAL A 281 -13.14 14.53 -5.52
CA VAL A 281 -12.07 15.49 -5.89
C VAL A 281 -12.57 16.40 -6.99
#